data_19115dd520acb5655296dfdb7dd785b5
#
_entry.id   19115dd520acb5655296dfdb7dd785b5
#
_cell.length_a   1.000
_cell.length_b   1.000
_cell.length_c   1.000
_cell.angle_alpha   90.00
_cell.angle_beta   90.00
_cell.angle_gamma   90.00
#
_symmetry.space_group_name_H-M   'P 1'
#
loop_
_entity.id
_entity.type
_entity.pdbx_description
1 polymer ?
#
loop_
_entity_poly.entity_id
_entity_poly.type
_entity_poly.pdbx_seq_one_letter_code
_entity_poly.pdbx_strand_id
1 'polypeptide(L)'
;MKYIKRLKGNLILNYNKSLKFNIILRVFIIGLFLVFISSGAVKLFYAGADSLNIIISMSVGFAASYFLFADTALYLFRNIKNINIVKLNFTAIKDLLIILFFFIISYKIIKLNFISTAAGITITPVSMAVLQIFFPFNNINA
;
A
#
# COMPACT_ATOMS: atom_id res chain seq x y z
N MET A 1 -29.98 -2.89 30.90
CA MET A 1 -29.97 -2.39 29.51
C MET A 1 -28.71 -1.62 29.09
N LYS A 2 -28.07 -0.82 29.93
CA LYS A 2 -26.79 -0.10 29.63
C LYS A 2 -25.61 -1.00 29.35
N TYR A 3 -25.47 -2.15 30.01
CA TYR A 3 -24.35 -3.10 29.85
C TYR A 3 -24.33 -3.77 28.46
N ILE A 4 -25.50 -4.16 27.95
CA ILE A 4 -25.65 -4.83 26.64
C ILE A 4 -25.28 -3.86 25.49
N LYS A 5 -25.66 -2.56 25.61
CA LYS A 5 -25.26 -1.54 24.64
C LYS A 5 -23.74 -1.29 24.62
N ARG A 6 -23.07 -1.39 25.78
CA ARG A 6 -21.62 -1.20 25.90
C ARG A 6 -20.84 -2.40 25.30
N LEU A 7 -21.32 -3.63 25.53
CA LEU A 7 -20.76 -4.84 24.95
C LEU A 7 -20.91 -4.88 23.41
N LYS A 8 -22.09 -4.54 22.88
CA LYS A 8 -22.28 -4.41 21.43
C LYS A 8 -21.39 -3.32 20.83
N GLY A 9 -21.25 -2.16 21.48
CA GLY A 9 -20.36 -1.09 21.02
C GLY A 9 -18.89 -1.54 20.95
N ASN A 10 -18.39 -2.25 21.97
CA ASN A 10 -17.01 -2.75 22.00
C ASN A 10 -16.76 -3.86 21.00
N LEU A 11 -17.73 -4.76 20.76
CA LEU A 11 -17.63 -5.81 19.74
C LEU A 11 -17.59 -5.22 18.32
N ILE A 12 -18.44 -4.26 18.01
CA ILE A 12 -18.44 -3.57 16.70
C ILE A 12 -17.13 -2.77 16.48
N LEU A 13 -16.61 -2.12 17.53
CA LEU A 13 -15.33 -1.41 17.45
C LEU A 13 -14.14 -2.34 17.21
N ASN A 14 -14.11 -3.49 17.88
CA ASN A 14 -13.06 -4.49 17.70
C ASN A 14 -13.16 -5.17 16.32
N TYR A 15 -14.36 -5.48 15.85
CA TYR A 15 -14.59 -6.04 14.52
C TYR A 15 -14.12 -5.08 13.43
N ASN A 16 -14.51 -3.80 13.50
CA ASN A 16 -14.06 -2.77 12.55
C ASN A 16 -12.54 -2.55 12.56
N LYS A 17 -11.89 -2.67 13.73
CA LYS A 17 -10.42 -2.54 13.84
C LYS A 17 -9.71 -3.71 13.17
N SER A 18 -10.20 -4.93 13.39
CA SER A 18 -9.69 -6.15 12.77
C SER A 18 -9.85 -6.12 11.23
N LEU A 19 -11.00 -5.69 10.73
CA LEU A 19 -11.27 -5.61 9.30
C LEU A 19 -10.35 -4.61 8.58
N LYS A 20 -10.11 -3.45 9.18
CA LYS A 20 -9.21 -2.40 8.65
C LYS A 20 -7.77 -2.89 8.54
N PHE A 21 -7.29 -3.55 9.59
CA PHE A 21 -5.96 -4.13 9.59
C PHE A 21 -5.82 -5.24 8.54
N ASN A 22 -6.85 -6.06 8.37
CA ASN A 22 -6.86 -7.11 7.37
C ASN A 22 -6.76 -6.60 5.93
N ILE A 23 -7.36 -5.45 5.60
CA ILE A 23 -7.26 -4.86 4.25
C ILE A 23 -5.81 -4.43 3.97
N ILE A 24 -5.18 -3.69 4.89
CA ILE A 24 -3.80 -3.25 4.74
C ILE A 24 -2.86 -4.46 4.60
N LEU A 25 -3.04 -5.48 5.43
CA LEU A 25 -2.25 -6.70 5.38
C LEU A 25 -2.45 -7.47 4.07
N ARG A 26 -3.67 -7.57 3.56
CA ARG A 26 -3.95 -8.25 2.28
C ARG A 26 -3.29 -7.53 1.10
N VAL A 27 -3.34 -6.20 1.06
CA VAL A 27 -2.64 -5.41 0.04
C VAL A 27 -1.13 -5.68 0.09
N PHE A 28 -0.56 -5.76 1.30
CA PHE A 28 0.85 -6.09 1.48
C PHE A 28 1.21 -7.48 0.94
N ILE A 29 0.42 -8.50 1.29
CA ILE A 29 0.66 -9.89 0.85
C ILE A 29 0.55 -9.99 -0.67
N ILE A 30 -0.49 -9.40 -1.29
CA ILE A 30 -0.64 -9.39 -2.74
C ILE A 30 0.53 -8.65 -3.39
N GLY A 31 0.94 -7.51 -2.84
CA GLY A 31 2.08 -6.74 -3.33
C GLY A 31 3.39 -7.53 -3.26
N LEU A 32 3.68 -8.21 -2.15
CA LEU A 32 4.84 -9.09 -2.02
C LEU A 32 4.83 -10.21 -3.08
N PHE A 33 3.67 -10.81 -3.31
CA PHE A 33 3.51 -11.84 -4.33
C PHE A 33 3.79 -11.31 -5.73
N LEU A 34 3.30 -10.12 -6.06
CA LEU A 34 3.58 -9.45 -7.33
C LEU A 34 5.07 -9.11 -7.48
N VAL A 35 5.72 -8.59 -6.43
CA VAL A 35 7.18 -8.37 -6.42
C VAL A 35 7.93 -9.67 -6.68
N PHE A 36 7.51 -10.76 -6.05
CA PHE A 36 8.15 -12.07 -6.23
C PHE A 36 8.03 -12.59 -7.66
N ILE A 37 6.82 -12.53 -8.25
CA ILE A 37 6.59 -12.92 -9.66
C ILE A 37 7.43 -12.05 -10.60
N SER A 38 7.41 -10.73 -10.43
CA SER A 38 8.16 -9.80 -11.25
C SER A 38 9.66 -10.01 -11.13
N SER A 39 10.15 -10.32 -9.92
CA SER A 39 11.57 -10.66 -9.69
C SER A 39 11.98 -11.96 -10.39
N GLY A 40 11.11 -12.96 -10.39
CA GLY A 40 11.30 -14.20 -11.15
C GLY A 40 11.38 -13.94 -12.65
N ALA A 41 10.47 -13.14 -13.20
CA ALA A 41 10.48 -12.73 -14.60
C ALA A 41 11.77 -11.98 -14.96
N VAL A 42 12.19 -11.01 -14.12
CA VAL A 42 13.46 -10.28 -14.33
C VAL A 42 14.65 -11.24 -14.40
N LYS A 43 14.74 -12.24 -13.50
CA LYS A 43 15.82 -13.23 -13.53
C LYS A 43 15.81 -14.09 -14.77
N LEU A 44 14.62 -14.43 -15.30
CA LEU A 44 14.48 -15.25 -16.51
C LEU A 44 14.88 -14.49 -17.78
N PHE A 45 14.51 -13.20 -17.87
CA PHE A 45 14.73 -12.40 -19.07
C PHE A 45 16.01 -11.57 -19.04
N TYR A 46 16.55 -11.27 -17.85
CA TYR A 46 17.76 -10.48 -17.65
C TYR A 46 18.77 -11.27 -16.81
N ALA A 47 19.50 -12.20 -17.46
CA ALA A 47 20.50 -13.05 -16.80
C ALA A 47 21.85 -12.34 -16.49
N GLY A 48 21.87 -11.02 -16.31
CA GLY A 48 23.07 -10.22 -16.08
C GLY A 48 23.22 -9.71 -14.64
N ALA A 49 24.39 -9.13 -14.34
CA ALA A 49 24.69 -8.51 -13.03
C ALA A 49 23.70 -7.39 -12.63
N ASP A 50 23.06 -6.75 -13.61
CA ASP A 50 22.06 -5.69 -13.39
C ASP A 50 20.73 -6.21 -12.86
N SER A 51 20.45 -7.53 -12.96
CA SER A 51 19.19 -8.12 -12.50
C SER A 51 18.94 -7.90 -11.01
N LEU A 52 19.99 -7.96 -10.18
CA LEU A 52 19.89 -7.70 -8.75
C LEU A 52 19.53 -6.24 -8.46
N ASN A 53 20.13 -5.29 -9.17
CA ASN A 53 19.81 -3.87 -9.00
C ASN A 53 18.36 -3.57 -9.39
N ILE A 54 17.86 -4.19 -10.47
CA ILE A 54 16.46 -4.09 -10.90
C ILE A 54 15.51 -4.61 -9.81
N ILE A 55 15.78 -5.79 -9.26
CA ILE A 55 14.95 -6.40 -8.22
C ILE A 55 14.95 -5.57 -6.94
N ILE A 56 16.12 -5.11 -6.49
CA ILE A 56 16.25 -4.26 -5.31
C ILE A 56 15.50 -2.96 -5.53
N SER A 57 15.68 -2.30 -6.68
CA SER A 57 15.01 -1.04 -7.02
C SER A 57 13.50 -1.17 -7.00
N MET A 58 12.96 -2.26 -7.56
CA MET A 58 11.52 -2.54 -7.56
C MET A 58 10.99 -2.82 -6.15
N SER A 59 11.72 -3.59 -5.33
CA SER A 59 11.34 -3.89 -3.96
C SER A 59 11.32 -2.63 -3.09
N VAL A 60 12.29 -1.76 -3.26
CA VAL A 60 12.39 -0.47 -2.55
C VAL A 60 11.24 0.47 -2.98
N GLY A 61 10.92 0.52 -4.29
CA GLY A 61 9.77 1.27 -4.80
C GLY A 61 8.45 0.78 -4.23
N PHE A 62 8.24 -0.54 -4.18
CA PHE A 62 7.06 -1.14 -3.56
C PHE A 62 6.97 -0.78 -2.06
N ALA A 63 8.06 -0.95 -1.31
CA ALA A 63 8.08 -0.63 0.12
C ALA A 63 7.69 0.84 0.37
N ALA A 64 8.28 1.79 -0.38
CA ALA A 64 7.97 3.21 -0.25
C ALA A 64 6.49 3.51 -0.52
N SER A 65 5.93 3.01 -1.63
CA SER A 65 4.52 3.23 -1.97
C SER A 65 3.57 2.56 -0.99
N TYR A 66 3.92 1.37 -0.48
CA TYR A 66 3.12 0.68 0.51
C TYR A 66 3.07 1.43 1.86
N PHE A 67 4.19 2.01 2.31
CA PHE A 67 4.19 2.83 3.53
C PHE A 67 3.27 4.04 3.42
N LEU A 68 3.30 4.74 2.29
CA LEU A 68 2.41 5.90 2.05
C LEU A 68 0.94 5.46 1.96
N PHE A 69 0.68 4.35 1.28
CA PHE A 69 -0.66 3.76 1.23
C PHE A 69 -1.17 3.41 2.64
N ALA A 70 -0.34 2.75 3.46
CA ALA A 70 -0.72 2.35 4.81
C ALA A 70 -1.02 3.58 5.70
N ASP A 71 -0.22 4.64 5.62
CA ASP A 71 -0.44 5.90 6.35
C ASP A 71 -1.76 6.55 5.94
N THR A 72 -2.00 6.71 4.64
CA THR A 72 -3.24 7.28 4.10
C THR A 72 -4.46 6.41 4.45
N ALA A 73 -4.36 5.08 4.34
CA ALA A 73 -5.44 4.17 4.69
C ALA A 73 -5.77 4.27 6.19
N LEU A 74 -4.77 4.30 7.07
CA LEU A 74 -4.96 4.47 8.51
C LEU A 74 -5.61 5.82 8.83
N TYR A 75 -5.20 6.90 8.15
CA TYR A 75 -5.81 8.21 8.31
C TYR A 75 -7.31 8.19 7.92
N LEU A 76 -7.64 7.65 6.76
CA LEU A 76 -9.01 7.52 6.27
C LEU A 76 -9.86 6.68 7.23
N PHE A 77 -9.33 5.55 7.69
CA PHE A 77 -10.05 4.68 8.62
C PHE A 77 -10.29 5.32 9.99
N ARG A 78 -9.40 6.19 10.46
CA ARG A 78 -9.60 6.93 11.72
C ARG A 78 -10.67 8.02 11.60
N ASN A 79 -10.80 8.63 10.43
CA ASN A 79 -11.64 9.81 10.20
C ASN A 79 -12.86 9.52 9.32
N ILE A 80 -13.32 8.27 9.21
CA ILE A 80 -14.37 7.84 8.26
C ILE A 80 -15.69 8.59 8.45
N LYS A 81 -15.99 9.06 9.67
CA LYS A 81 -17.22 9.80 9.98
C LYS A 81 -17.13 11.31 9.68
N ASN A 82 -15.93 11.87 9.63
CA ASN A 82 -15.66 13.28 9.44
C ASN A 82 -14.50 13.48 8.47
N ILE A 83 -14.65 12.97 7.24
CA ILE A 83 -13.63 13.13 6.21
C ILE A 83 -13.61 14.60 5.79
N ASN A 84 -12.54 15.29 6.13
CA ASN A 84 -12.31 16.65 5.65
C ASN A 84 -11.57 16.57 4.30
N ILE A 85 -12.27 16.95 3.22
CA ILE A 85 -11.74 16.90 1.84
C ILE A 85 -10.45 17.70 1.71
N VAL A 86 -10.35 18.86 2.40
CA VAL A 86 -9.14 19.70 2.38
C VAL A 86 -7.94 18.96 2.99
N LYS A 87 -8.15 18.28 4.13
CA LYS A 87 -7.10 17.47 4.75
C LYS A 87 -6.70 16.26 3.88
N LEU A 88 -7.67 15.65 3.21
CA LEU A 88 -7.41 14.53 2.29
C LEU A 88 -6.53 14.97 1.12
N ASN A 89 -6.87 16.10 0.49
CA ASN A 89 -6.08 16.67 -0.59
C ASN A 89 -4.66 17.04 -0.12
N PHE A 90 -4.54 17.61 1.08
CA PHE A 90 -3.23 17.94 1.65
C PHE A 90 -2.38 16.68 1.92
N THR A 91 -3.00 15.60 2.38
CA THR A 91 -2.32 14.31 2.56
C THR A 91 -1.85 13.76 1.22
N ALA A 92 -2.67 13.80 0.17
CA ALA A 92 -2.29 13.36 -1.15
C ALA A 92 -1.10 14.17 -1.74
N ILE A 93 -1.11 15.50 -1.57
CA ILE A 93 0.01 16.37 -1.99
C ILE A 93 1.28 16.03 -1.21
N LYS A 94 1.17 15.85 0.11
CA LYS A 94 2.29 15.44 0.98
C LYS A 94 2.89 14.12 0.48
N ASP A 95 2.06 13.12 0.21
CA ASP A 95 2.50 11.80 -0.23
C ASP A 95 3.18 11.85 -1.61
N LEU A 96 2.67 12.69 -2.51
CA LEU A 96 3.29 12.92 -3.81
C LEU A 96 4.67 13.57 -3.68
N LEU A 97 4.82 14.58 -2.80
CA LEU A 97 6.12 15.21 -2.53
C LEU A 97 7.12 14.23 -1.90
N ILE A 98 6.67 13.36 -1.00
CA ILE A 98 7.52 12.33 -0.38
C ILE A 98 8.00 11.34 -1.45
N ILE A 99 7.11 10.87 -2.35
CA ILE A 99 7.49 9.99 -3.47
C ILE A 99 8.53 10.67 -4.36
N LEU A 100 8.32 11.92 -4.73
CA LEU A 100 9.22 12.68 -5.59
C LEU A 100 10.62 12.84 -4.94
N PHE A 101 10.64 13.18 -3.65
CA PHE A 101 11.89 13.30 -2.90
C PHE A 101 12.60 11.95 -2.76
N PHE A 102 11.84 10.88 -2.51
CA PHE A 102 12.34 9.51 -2.47
C PHE A 102 12.97 9.09 -3.81
N PHE A 103 12.36 9.44 -4.95
CA PHE A 103 12.91 9.18 -6.27
C PHE A 103 14.26 9.86 -6.48
N ILE A 104 14.36 11.14 -6.10
CA ILE A 104 15.61 11.91 -6.26
C ILE A 104 16.74 11.27 -5.44
N ILE A 105 16.46 10.89 -4.19
CA ILE A 105 17.43 10.23 -3.30
C ILE A 105 17.81 8.87 -3.86
N SER A 106 16.84 8.05 -4.24
CA SER A 106 17.07 6.70 -4.75
C SER A 106 17.94 6.72 -6.01
N TYR A 107 17.70 7.65 -6.92
CA TYR A 107 18.46 7.78 -8.15
C TYR A 107 19.85 8.36 -7.91
N LYS A 108 19.99 9.49 -7.19
CA LYS A 108 21.26 10.19 -7.03
C LYS A 108 22.20 9.57 -6.01
N ILE A 109 21.68 9.08 -4.88
CA ILE A 109 22.49 8.61 -3.75
C ILE A 109 22.67 7.09 -3.80
N ILE A 110 21.58 6.34 -3.99
CA ILE A 110 21.60 4.88 -3.91
C ILE A 110 21.89 4.25 -5.28
N LYS A 111 21.82 5.04 -6.37
CA LYS A 111 21.99 4.59 -7.76
C LYS A 111 21.06 3.45 -8.16
N LEU A 112 19.82 3.48 -7.63
CA LEU A 112 18.79 2.52 -8.01
C LEU A 112 18.32 2.75 -9.44
N ASN A 113 17.86 1.67 -10.09
CA ASN A 113 17.29 1.78 -11.42
C ASN A 113 15.95 2.53 -11.37
N PHE A 114 15.88 3.70 -12.03
CA PHE A 114 14.71 4.58 -12.01
C PHE A 114 13.44 3.89 -12.50
N ILE A 115 13.51 3.19 -13.63
CA ILE A 115 12.36 2.51 -14.24
C ILE A 115 11.84 1.41 -13.32
N SER A 116 12.75 0.64 -12.72
CA SER A 116 12.38 -0.45 -11.80
C SER A 116 11.79 0.06 -10.49
N THR A 117 12.30 1.19 -9.98
CA THR A 117 11.73 1.85 -8.80
C THR A 117 10.32 2.36 -9.10
N ALA A 118 10.10 2.96 -10.28
CA ALA A 118 8.78 3.40 -10.73
C ALA A 118 7.81 2.21 -10.86
N ALA A 119 8.26 1.11 -11.47
CA ALA A 119 7.47 -0.12 -11.56
C ALA A 119 7.10 -0.65 -10.16
N GLY A 120 8.04 -0.63 -9.20
CA GLY A 120 7.78 -1.00 -7.82
C GLY A 120 6.69 -0.17 -7.16
N ILE A 121 6.69 1.15 -7.38
CA ILE A 121 5.65 2.05 -6.83
C ILE A 121 4.26 1.71 -7.38
N THR A 122 4.15 1.28 -8.64
CA THR A 122 2.85 0.92 -9.24
C THR A 122 2.28 -0.39 -8.70
N ILE A 123 3.07 -1.24 -8.04
CA ILE A 123 2.61 -2.51 -7.47
C ILE A 123 1.53 -2.29 -6.40
N THR A 124 1.65 -1.26 -5.57
CA THR A 124 0.66 -0.99 -4.51
C THR A 124 -0.74 -0.69 -5.07
N PRO A 125 -0.94 0.26 -5.99
CA PRO A 125 -2.26 0.48 -6.59
C PRO A 125 -2.77 -0.72 -7.39
N VAL A 126 -1.90 -1.48 -8.06
CA VAL A 126 -2.29 -2.74 -8.72
C VAL A 126 -2.76 -3.77 -7.70
N SER A 127 -2.08 -3.91 -6.57
CA SER A 127 -2.51 -4.81 -5.48
C SER A 127 -3.88 -4.44 -4.92
N MET A 128 -4.17 -3.13 -4.82
CA MET A 128 -5.50 -2.64 -4.43
C MET A 128 -6.57 -2.99 -5.46
N ALA A 129 -6.28 -2.82 -6.76
CA ALA A 129 -7.21 -3.18 -7.82
C ALA A 129 -7.49 -4.70 -7.82
N VAL A 130 -6.47 -5.52 -7.68
CA VAL A 130 -6.60 -6.99 -7.54
C VAL A 130 -7.46 -7.34 -6.33
N LEU A 131 -7.22 -6.70 -5.18
CA LEU A 131 -8.01 -6.94 -3.98
C LEU A 131 -9.49 -6.60 -4.20
N GLN A 132 -9.80 -5.51 -4.89
CA GLN A 132 -11.19 -5.11 -5.19
C GLN A 132 -11.90 -6.08 -6.12
N ILE A 133 -11.20 -6.68 -7.09
CA ILE A 133 -11.76 -7.65 -8.02
C ILE A 133 -12.11 -8.96 -7.30
N PHE A 134 -11.20 -9.47 -6.46
CA PHE A 134 -11.40 -10.77 -5.79
C PHE A 134 -12.19 -10.68 -4.49
N PHE A 135 -12.18 -9.51 -3.83
CA PHE A 135 -12.86 -9.28 -2.55
C PHE A 135 -13.61 -7.95 -2.59
N PRO A 136 -14.70 -7.84 -3.39
CA PRO A 136 -15.45 -6.60 -3.48
C PRO A 136 -15.95 -6.15 -2.11
N PHE A 137 -15.70 -4.89 -1.78
CA PHE A 137 -16.04 -4.29 -0.48
C PHE A 137 -17.55 -4.21 -0.21
N ASN A 138 -18.40 -4.50 -1.22
CA ASN A 138 -19.86 -4.45 -1.10
C ASN A 138 -20.43 -5.46 -0.07
N ASN A 139 -19.67 -6.49 0.30
CA ASN A 139 -20.10 -7.48 1.29
C ASN A 139 -19.82 -7.06 2.75
N ILE A 140 -19.33 -5.83 2.97
CA ILE A 140 -18.95 -5.35 4.32
C ILE A 140 -20.15 -4.70 5.03
N ASN A 141 -21.23 -4.42 4.32
CA ASN A 141 -22.47 -3.79 4.84
C ASN A 141 -23.64 -4.76 5.02
N ALA A 142 -23.40 -6.07 4.89
CA ALA A 142 -24.42 -7.10 5.18
C ALA A 142 -24.35 -7.59 6.62
#